data_d6a939dbd823c64c896c1ab876ab3246
#
_entry.id   d6a939dbd823c64c896c1ab876ab3246
#
_cell.length_a   1.000
_cell.length_b   1.000
_cell.length_c   1.000
_cell.angle_alpha   90.00
_cell.angle_beta   90.00
_cell.angle_gamma   90.00
#
_symmetry.space_group_name_H-M   'P 1'
#
loop_
_entity.id
_entity.type
_entity.pdbx_description
1 polymer ?
#
loop_
_entity_poly.entity_id
_entity_poly.type
_entity_poly.pdbx_seq_one_letter_code
_entity_poly.pdbx_strand_id
1 'polypeptide(L)'
;MIQKTKYLVLAIFVTFCSQQAEPVNQENQTSEEVTSTQVENEESNDTSSTVEVEQIEKFSDNLYTINQEKSTASYLAPKDFLNSNLEIVRGTTNEIVGGFELTLDDCDQADSCLFISNLLISVDLSTLKSGNSIRDGAIKNQWLESKLFPSAVYKIDELVLPNNNFDSKIDETVVGVLTIRNIEVNIPFSITAYMQDDNIFISGITEVDTTWFGFDAPTKFNAWEVLNPIGIEIDFVAEKSSG
;
A
#
# COMPACT_ATOMS: atom_id res chain seq x y z
N MET A 1 -46.08 -13.15 -35.67
CA MET A 1 -44.97 -13.73 -36.43
C MET A 1 -43.74 -13.65 -35.53
N ILE A 2 -43.40 -14.71 -34.84
CA ILE A 2 -42.32 -14.75 -33.86
C ILE A 2 -41.17 -15.52 -34.49
N GLN A 3 -40.04 -14.84 -34.74
CA GLN A 3 -38.88 -15.44 -35.34
C GLN A 3 -37.96 -15.93 -34.22
N LYS A 4 -37.81 -17.24 -34.10
CA LYS A 4 -36.87 -17.88 -33.15
C LYS A 4 -35.49 -17.95 -33.77
N THR A 5 -34.56 -17.23 -33.23
CA THR A 5 -33.11 -17.33 -33.56
C THR A 5 -32.49 -18.45 -32.74
N LYS A 6 -31.98 -19.47 -33.42
CA LYS A 6 -31.26 -20.60 -32.83
C LYS A 6 -29.79 -20.21 -32.64
N TYR A 7 -29.31 -20.23 -31.42
CA TYR A 7 -27.86 -20.14 -31.13
C TYR A 7 -27.22 -21.53 -31.23
N LEU A 8 -26.21 -21.62 -32.09
CA LEU A 8 -25.37 -22.80 -32.27
C LEU A 8 -24.24 -22.74 -31.23
N VAL A 9 -24.24 -23.68 -30.27
CA VAL A 9 -23.17 -23.83 -29.30
C VAL A 9 -22.08 -24.68 -29.92
N LEU A 10 -20.93 -24.09 -30.17
CA LEU A 10 -19.73 -24.77 -30.62
C LEU A 10 -18.92 -25.21 -29.39
N ALA A 11 -18.95 -26.50 -29.07
CA ALA A 11 -18.13 -27.09 -28.03
C ALA A 11 -16.73 -27.38 -28.59
N ILE A 12 -15.71 -26.69 -28.04
CA ILE A 12 -14.31 -26.99 -28.33
C ILE A 12 -13.80 -27.95 -27.23
N PHE A 13 -13.53 -29.19 -27.61
CA PHE A 13 -12.82 -30.15 -26.79
C PHE A 13 -11.32 -29.86 -26.84
N VAL A 14 -10.75 -29.46 -25.72
CA VAL A 14 -9.30 -29.40 -25.54
C VAL A 14 -8.85 -30.68 -24.84
N THR A 15 -8.15 -31.50 -25.59
CA THR A 15 -7.55 -32.75 -25.11
C THR A 15 -6.28 -32.42 -24.32
N PHE A 16 -6.30 -32.66 -23.01
CA PHE A 16 -5.12 -32.55 -22.15
C PHE A 16 -4.28 -33.83 -22.31
N CYS A 17 -3.08 -33.69 -22.84
CA CYS A 17 -2.06 -34.72 -22.87
C CYS A 17 -1.31 -34.72 -21.54
N SER A 18 -1.51 -35.76 -20.75
CA SER A 18 -0.80 -36.04 -19.50
C SER A 18 0.60 -36.57 -19.83
N GLN A 19 1.66 -35.90 -19.43
CA GLN A 19 3.01 -36.48 -19.34
C GLN A 19 3.36 -36.72 -17.89
N GLN A 20 3.42 -37.99 -17.53
CA GLN A 20 4.03 -38.50 -16.31
C GLN A 20 5.56 -38.38 -16.44
N ALA A 21 6.20 -37.81 -15.43
CA ALA A 21 7.64 -37.99 -15.20
C ALA A 21 7.84 -38.83 -13.94
N GLU A 22 8.55 -39.95 -14.11
CA GLU A 22 8.94 -40.91 -13.07
C GLU A 22 10.08 -40.33 -12.19
N PRO A 23 10.26 -40.88 -10.97
CA PRO A 23 11.25 -40.39 -10.00
C PRO A 23 12.61 -41.09 -10.25
N VAL A 24 13.67 -40.29 -10.19
CA VAL A 24 15.04 -40.82 -10.10
C VAL A 24 15.46 -40.85 -8.64
N ASN A 25 15.85 -42.03 -8.23
CA ASN A 25 16.30 -42.44 -6.92
C ASN A 25 17.82 -42.31 -6.80
N GLN A 26 18.27 -41.83 -5.66
CA GLN A 26 19.37 -42.24 -4.79
C GLN A 26 20.85 -42.37 -5.24
N GLU A 27 21.59 -41.95 -4.25
CA GLU A 27 22.83 -42.50 -3.60
C GLU A 27 24.15 -41.88 -4.09
N ASN A 28 25.03 -41.38 -3.28
CA ASN A 28 25.72 -41.93 -2.13
C ASN A 28 26.71 -40.92 -1.52
N GLN A 29 26.80 -40.97 -0.22
CA GLN A 29 27.88 -40.73 0.70
C GLN A 29 29.31 -40.57 0.14
N THR A 30 30.08 -39.59 0.68
CA THR A 30 31.31 -39.96 1.39
C THR A 30 31.78 -38.75 2.23
N SER A 31 32.02 -39.02 3.48
CA SER A 31 32.78 -38.23 4.46
C SER A 31 34.25 -38.20 4.04
N GLU A 32 34.89 -37.05 4.26
CA GLU A 32 36.29 -37.07 4.71
C GLU A 32 36.58 -35.80 5.53
N GLU A 33 37.20 -36.00 6.54
CA GLU A 33 37.61 -35.44 7.79
C GLU A 33 38.94 -34.72 7.65
N VAL A 34 39.13 -33.70 8.52
CA VAL A 34 40.38 -33.24 9.14
C VAL A 34 41.43 -32.53 8.26
N THR A 35 41.71 -31.27 8.58
CA THR A 35 42.97 -30.93 9.27
C THR A 35 42.98 -29.47 9.71
N SER A 36 43.19 -29.31 11.00
CA SER A 36 43.60 -28.13 11.73
C SER A 36 45.02 -27.71 11.31
N THR A 37 45.23 -26.40 11.08
CA THR A 37 46.54 -25.81 11.26
C THR A 37 46.39 -24.38 11.78
N GLN A 38 46.74 -24.21 13.04
CA GLN A 38 47.11 -22.92 13.62
C GLN A 38 48.54 -22.57 13.14
N VAL A 39 48.84 -21.29 13.03
CA VAL A 39 50.10 -20.55 13.27
C VAL A 39 49.87 -19.17 12.64
N GLU A 40 50.00 -18.14 13.27
CA GLU A 40 50.81 -17.31 14.10
C GLU A 40 50.56 -15.83 13.78
N ASN A 41 50.63 -15.05 14.84
CA ASN A 41 50.62 -13.59 14.90
C ASN A 41 51.60 -12.93 13.95
N GLU A 42 51.19 -11.84 13.30
CA GLU A 42 52.05 -10.67 13.19
C GLU A 42 51.22 -9.38 13.39
N GLU A 43 51.64 -8.67 14.37
CA GLU A 43 51.29 -7.34 14.81
C GLU A 43 51.92 -6.33 13.84
N SER A 44 51.17 -5.44 13.24
CA SER A 44 51.66 -4.07 13.05
C SER A 44 50.60 -3.09 12.51
N ASN A 45 50.49 -2.01 13.28
CA ASN A 45 50.21 -0.61 12.92
C ASN A 45 48.83 -0.22 12.40
N ASP A 46 48.03 0.22 13.34
CA ASP A 46 47.58 1.60 13.53
C ASP A 46 47.59 2.48 12.26
N THR A 47 46.43 2.59 11.66
CA THR A 47 45.97 3.83 11.03
C THR A 47 44.48 3.92 11.22
N SER A 48 44.09 4.54 12.32
CA SER A 48 42.76 5.04 12.61
C SER A 48 42.37 6.05 11.51
N SER A 49 41.75 5.59 10.44
CA SER A 49 40.94 6.43 9.61
C SER A 49 39.53 6.40 10.21
N THR A 50 39.33 7.28 11.17
CA THR A 50 38.01 7.75 11.55
C THR A 50 37.42 8.42 10.30
N VAL A 51 36.73 7.66 9.48
CA VAL A 51 35.78 8.24 8.55
C VAL A 51 34.64 8.72 9.44
N GLU A 52 34.72 9.98 9.85
CA GLU A 52 33.55 10.74 10.24
C GLU A 52 32.56 10.68 9.06
N VAL A 53 31.61 9.77 9.16
CA VAL A 53 30.39 9.87 8.41
C VAL A 53 29.67 11.06 9.01
N GLU A 54 30.00 12.27 8.55
CA GLU A 54 29.09 13.39 8.58
C GLU A 54 27.86 12.93 7.78
N GLN A 55 26.90 12.30 8.45
CA GLN A 55 25.54 12.30 8.03
C GLN A 55 25.09 13.75 8.13
N ILE A 56 25.30 14.46 7.03
CA ILE A 56 24.62 15.72 6.78
C ILE A 56 23.17 15.30 6.66
N GLU A 57 22.45 15.33 7.78
CA GLU A 57 21.00 15.45 7.77
C GLU A 57 20.70 16.81 7.12
N LYS A 58 20.69 16.81 5.80
CA LYS A 58 20.14 17.90 5.02
C LYS A 58 18.64 17.77 5.21
N PHE A 59 18.11 18.34 6.31
CA PHE A 59 16.68 18.56 6.44
C PHE A 59 16.29 19.42 5.24
N SER A 60 15.55 18.81 4.34
CA SER A 60 15.02 19.52 3.19
C SER A 60 13.94 20.47 3.72
N ASP A 61 14.10 21.77 3.50
CA ASP A 61 13.09 22.79 3.79
C ASP A 61 11.75 22.50 3.09
N ASN A 62 11.70 21.49 2.28
CA ASN A 62 10.58 21.08 1.43
C ASN A 62 9.90 19.77 1.90
N LEU A 63 10.31 19.21 3.05
CA LEU A 63 9.71 18.01 3.59
C LEU A 63 8.40 18.33 4.33
N TYR A 64 7.35 17.61 3.97
CA TYR A 64 6.05 17.61 4.64
C TYR A 64 5.83 16.25 5.29
N THR A 65 5.44 16.24 6.56
CA THR A 65 5.13 15.03 7.33
C THR A 65 3.67 15.01 7.73
N ILE A 66 3.07 13.82 7.74
CA ILE A 66 1.67 13.65 8.13
C ILE A 66 1.51 13.91 9.62
N ASN A 67 0.62 14.83 9.98
CA ASN A 67 0.20 15.04 11.36
C ASN A 67 -0.82 13.97 11.74
N GLN A 68 -0.39 13.00 12.55
CA GLN A 68 -1.19 11.85 12.96
C GLN A 68 -2.47 12.25 13.72
N GLU A 69 -2.40 13.26 14.57
CA GLU A 69 -3.55 13.69 15.39
C GLU A 69 -4.68 14.31 14.55
N LYS A 70 -4.33 14.88 13.39
CA LYS A 70 -5.25 15.57 12.48
C LYS A 70 -5.62 14.75 11.26
N SER A 71 -5.10 13.51 11.16
CA SER A 71 -5.25 12.68 9.97
C SER A 71 -5.99 11.39 10.25
N THR A 72 -6.73 10.90 9.26
CA THR A 72 -7.44 9.61 9.34
C THR A 72 -7.33 8.85 8.04
N ALA A 73 -7.31 7.50 8.16
CA ALA A 73 -7.50 6.58 7.05
C ALA A 73 -8.63 5.59 7.39
N SER A 74 -9.51 5.35 6.42
CA SER A 74 -10.71 4.52 6.63
C SER A 74 -10.90 3.53 5.50
N TYR A 75 -11.40 2.33 5.81
CA TYR A 75 -12.05 1.48 4.84
C TYR A 75 -13.57 1.69 4.86
N LEU A 76 -14.22 1.51 3.73
CA LEU A 76 -15.65 1.59 3.50
C LEU A 76 -16.12 0.28 2.88
N ALA A 77 -16.63 -0.63 3.69
CA ALA A 77 -17.04 -1.97 3.26
C ALA A 77 -18.54 -2.04 3.07
N PRO A 78 -19.04 -2.15 1.83
CA PRO A 78 -20.46 -2.39 1.57
C PRO A 78 -20.83 -3.77 2.09
N LYS A 79 -21.76 -3.83 3.03
CA LYS A 79 -22.22 -5.07 3.65
C LYS A 79 -23.68 -5.31 3.33
N ASP A 80 -23.96 -6.40 2.66
CA ASP A 80 -25.30 -6.84 2.33
C ASP A 80 -25.78 -7.90 3.34
N PHE A 81 -27.01 -7.77 3.77
CA PHE A 81 -27.69 -8.69 4.68
C PHE A 81 -28.89 -9.32 3.97
N LEU A 82 -29.12 -10.58 4.21
CA LEU A 82 -30.14 -11.37 3.52
C LEU A 82 -31.56 -10.75 3.57
N ASN A 83 -31.87 -9.94 4.58
CA ASN A 83 -33.22 -9.39 4.82
C ASN A 83 -33.21 -7.91 5.22
N SER A 84 -32.17 -7.16 4.89
CA SER A 84 -32.10 -5.73 5.21
C SER A 84 -31.41 -4.92 4.10
N ASN A 85 -31.36 -3.62 4.26
CA ASN A 85 -30.69 -2.73 3.31
C ASN A 85 -29.16 -2.88 3.41
N LEU A 86 -28.49 -2.56 2.31
CA LEU A 86 -27.05 -2.42 2.26
C LEU A 86 -26.56 -1.42 3.35
N GLU A 87 -25.56 -1.82 4.11
CA GLU A 87 -24.89 -0.99 5.12
C GLU A 87 -23.45 -0.75 4.68
N ILE A 88 -23.00 0.49 4.77
CA ILE A 88 -21.57 0.80 4.61
C ILE A 88 -20.89 0.75 5.98
N VAL A 89 -20.09 -0.27 6.20
CA VAL A 89 -19.28 -0.40 7.41
C VAL A 89 -17.99 0.40 7.23
N ARG A 90 -17.81 1.40 8.09
CA ARG A 90 -16.58 2.19 8.15
C ARG A 90 -15.69 1.70 9.28
N GLY A 91 -14.41 1.51 9.02
CA GLY A 91 -13.38 1.34 10.05
C GLY A 91 -12.24 2.30 9.82
N THR A 92 -11.84 3.01 10.88
CA THR A 92 -10.92 4.15 10.82
C THR A 92 -9.74 3.96 11.76
N THR A 93 -8.59 4.50 11.38
CA THR A 93 -7.41 4.67 12.22
C THR A 93 -6.81 6.05 12.01
N ASN A 94 -6.08 6.55 13.00
CA ASN A 94 -5.21 7.71 12.93
C ASN A 94 -3.72 7.33 13.10
N GLU A 95 -3.40 6.06 13.26
CA GLU A 95 -2.02 5.58 13.33
C GLU A 95 -1.40 5.56 11.92
N ILE A 96 -0.99 6.76 11.49
CA ILE A 96 -0.49 7.06 10.14
C ILE A 96 0.84 7.75 10.29
N VAL A 97 1.84 7.27 9.57
CA VAL A 97 3.17 7.90 9.51
C VAL A 97 3.62 8.04 8.07
N GLY A 98 4.46 9.03 7.81
CA GLY A 98 5.06 9.25 6.50
C GLY A 98 5.03 10.71 6.08
N GLY A 99 5.30 10.95 4.82
CA GLY A 99 5.39 12.29 4.26
C GLY A 99 5.82 12.28 2.81
N PHE A 100 6.19 13.45 2.32
CA PHE A 100 6.66 13.67 0.96
C PHE A 100 7.49 14.95 0.87
N GLU A 101 8.29 15.05 -0.17
CA GLU A 101 8.97 16.29 -0.52
C GLU A 101 8.14 17.06 -1.54
N LEU A 102 8.05 18.37 -1.37
CA LEU A 102 7.35 19.28 -2.28
C LEU A 102 8.32 20.33 -2.80
N THR A 103 8.54 20.36 -4.11
CA THR A 103 9.40 21.34 -4.78
C THR A 103 8.65 22.07 -5.89
N LEU A 104 9.08 23.26 -6.21
CA LEU A 104 8.65 24.02 -7.40
C LEU A 104 9.83 24.06 -8.34
N ASP A 105 9.65 23.59 -9.57
CA ASP A 105 10.72 23.54 -10.58
C ASP A 105 10.13 23.76 -11.97
N ASP A 106 11.00 24.01 -12.96
CA ASP A 106 10.63 24.15 -14.36
C ASP A 106 10.01 22.86 -14.90
N CYS A 107 9.00 22.97 -15.74
CA CYS A 107 8.34 21.81 -16.35
C CYS A 107 7.90 22.07 -17.79
N ASP A 108 7.75 20.99 -18.57
CA ASP A 108 7.37 21.06 -19.98
C ASP A 108 5.95 21.60 -20.23
N GLN A 109 5.10 21.61 -19.21
CA GLN A 109 3.67 21.96 -19.34
C GLN A 109 3.37 23.41 -18.96
N ALA A 110 4.26 24.06 -18.19
CA ALA A 110 4.14 25.43 -17.74
C ALA A 110 5.53 26.01 -17.39
N ASP A 111 5.58 27.31 -17.05
CA ASP A 111 6.84 27.93 -16.59
C ASP A 111 7.40 27.29 -15.32
N SER A 112 6.52 26.74 -14.47
CA SER A 112 6.88 25.94 -13.30
C SER A 112 5.73 25.04 -12.86
N CYS A 113 6.05 23.89 -12.29
CA CYS A 113 5.12 22.92 -11.72
C CYS A 113 5.51 22.54 -10.28
N LEU A 114 4.54 22.08 -9.53
CA LEU A 114 4.79 21.44 -8.24
C LEU A 114 5.18 19.98 -8.47
N PHE A 115 6.31 19.60 -7.88
CA PHE A 115 6.78 18.22 -7.87
C PHE A 115 6.62 17.64 -6.47
N ILE A 116 5.97 16.50 -6.37
CA ILE A 116 5.92 15.68 -5.17
C ILE A 116 6.87 14.51 -5.41
N SER A 117 7.84 14.33 -4.54
CA SER A 117 8.78 13.23 -4.59
C SER A 117 8.85 12.49 -3.26
N ASN A 118 9.31 11.23 -3.30
CA ASN A 118 9.51 10.39 -2.13
C ASN A 118 8.26 10.25 -1.25
N LEU A 119 7.05 10.29 -1.84
CA LEU A 119 5.83 10.09 -1.07
C LEU A 119 5.79 8.66 -0.56
N LEU A 120 5.77 8.54 0.76
CA LEU A 120 5.62 7.26 1.47
C LEU A 120 4.69 7.47 2.66
N ILE A 121 3.54 6.81 2.64
CA ILE A 121 2.55 6.82 3.71
C ILE A 121 2.33 5.39 4.19
N SER A 122 2.45 5.18 5.49
CA SER A 122 2.19 3.90 6.16
C SER A 122 1.07 4.04 7.17
N VAL A 123 0.10 3.14 7.10
CA VAL A 123 -1.08 3.08 7.97
C VAL A 123 -1.05 1.79 8.77
N ASP A 124 -1.12 1.86 10.10
CA ASP A 124 -1.19 0.68 10.96
C ASP A 124 -2.59 0.04 10.91
N LEU A 125 -2.67 -1.11 10.25
CA LEU A 125 -3.90 -1.88 10.08
C LEU A 125 -4.39 -2.53 11.39
N SER A 126 -3.49 -2.72 12.36
CA SER A 126 -3.81 -3.31 13.65
C SER A 126 -4.66 -2.40 14.55
N THR A 127 -4.69 -1.11 14.24
CA THR A 127 -5.39 -0.08 15.01
C THR A 127 -6.77 0.29 14.47
N LEU A 128 -7.14 -0.22 13.29
CA LEU A 128 -8.45 0.01 12.68
C LEU A 128 -9.61 -0.32 13.64
N LYS A 129 -10.58 0.58 13.74
CA LYS A 129 -11.75 0.45 14.60
C LYS A 129 -13.03 0.82 13.83
N SER A 130 -14.05 -0.02 13.95
CA SER A 130 -15.36 0.19 13.32
C SER A 130 -16.50 0.34 14.33
N GLY A 131 -16.17 0.46 15.63
CA GLY A 131 -17.14 0.52 16.71
C GLY A 131 -17.70 -0.85 17.12
N ASN A 132 -17.19 -1.95 16.56
CA ASN A 132 -17.58 -3.32 16.93
C ASN A 132 -16.32 -4.18 17.09
N SER A 133 -15.96 -4.48 18.34
CA SER A 133 -14.71 -5.19 18.67
C SER A 133 -14.62 -6.61 18.10
N ILE A 134 -15.75 -7.31 17.93
CA ILE A 134 -15.77 -8.66 17.32
C ILE A 134 -15.43 -8.55 15.85
N ARG A 135 -16.06 -7.61 15.13
CA ARG A 135 -15.77 -7.34 13.72
C ARG A 135 -14.34 -6.89 13.54
N ASP A 136 -13.88 -5.94 14.36
CA ASP A 136 -12.51 -5.41 14.29
C ASP A 136 -11.47 -6.52 14.52
N GLY A 137 -11.73 -7.41 15.47
CA GLY A 137 -10.89 -8.59 15.72
C GLY A 137 -10.88 -9.56 14.53
N ALA A 138 -12.02 -9.79 13.88
CA ALA A 138 -12.11 -10.65 12.71
C ALA A 138 -11.34 -10.04 11.50
N ILE A 139 -11.55 -8.77 11.22
CA ILE A 139 -10.86 -8.06 10.13
C ILE A 139 -9.34 -8.15 10.30
N LYS A 140 -8.84 -7.83 11.49
CA LYS A 140 -7.41 -7.81 11.79
C LYS A 140 -6.76 -9.19 11.74
N ASN A 141 -7.44 -10.22 12.24
CA ASN A 141 -6.83 -11.55 12.41
C ASN A 141 -7.08 -12.50 11.24
N GLN A 142 -8.18 -12.34 10.48
CA GLN A 142 -8.60 -13.30 9.47
C GLN A 142 -8.42 -12.81 8.04
N TRP A 143 -8.63 -11.51 7.78
CA TRP A 143 -8.53 -10.96 6.42
C TRP A 143 -7.27 -10.15 6.20
N LEU A 144 -7.00 -9.16 7.05
CA LEU A 144 -5.78 -8.36 6.93
C LEU A 144 -4.55 -9.05 7.49
N GLU A 145 -4.74 -10.04 8.39
CA GLU A 145 -3.64 -10.75 9.08
C GLU A 145 -2.62 -9.77 9.69
N SER A 146 -3.12 -8.70 10.34
CA SER A 146 -2.30 -7.55 10.75
C SER A 146 -1.19 -7.88 11.77
N LYS A 147 -1.17 -9.10 12.34
CA LYS A 147 -0.03 -9.58 13.11
C LYS A 147 1.18 -9.94 12.25
N LEU A 148 0.95 -10.35 11.01
CA LEU A 148 1.99 -10.70 10.02
C LEU A 148 2.26 -9.53 9.09
N PHE A 149 1.21 -8.78 8.75
CA PHE A 149 1.24 -7.65 7.82
C PHE A 149 0.64 -6.42 8.49
N PRO A 150 1.38 -5.76 9.39
CA PRO A 150 0.83 -4.71 10.25
C PRO A 150 0.42 -3.45 9.50
N SER A 151 0.98 -3.20 8.32
CA SER A 151 0.83 -1.93 7.63
C SER A 151 0.26 -2.08 6.22
N ALA A 152 -0.54 -1.10 5.82
CA ALA A 152 -0.74 -0.74 4.41
C ALA A 152 0.19 0.41 4.06
N VAL A 153 0.87 0.33 2.91
CA VAL A 153 1.83 1.35 2.47
C VAL A 153 1.42 1.88 1.11
N TYR A 154 1.37 3.19 0.95
CA TYR A 154 1.16 3.84 -0.34
C TYR A 154 2.39 4.65 -0.72
N LYS A 155 2.91 4.43 -1.93
CA LYS A 155 4.16 4.99 -2.41
C LYS A 155 4.00 5.63 -3.78
N ILE A 156 4.63 6.81 -3.94
CA ILE A 156 4.84 7.47 -5.22
C ILE A 156 6.28 7.94 -5.24
N ASP A 157 7.03 7.57 -6.25
CA ASP A 157 8.42 8.02 -6.39
C ASP A 157 8.46 9.49 -6.82
N GLU A 158 7.69 9.85 -7.84
CA GLU A 158 7.57 11.21 -8.33
C GLU A 158 6.18 11.45 -8.94
N LEU A 159 5.63 12.63 -8.69
CA LEU A 159 4.39 13.12 -9.28
C LEU A 159 4.56 14.60 -9.64
N VAL A 160 4.23 14.95 -10.87
CA VAL A 160 4.19 16.33 -11.34
C VAL A 160 2.75 16.80 -11.34
N LEU A 161 2.47 17.87 -10.60
CA LEU A 161 1.17 18.51 -10.59
C LEU A 161 1.16 19.66 -11.62
N PRO A 162 0.07 19.86 -12.36
CA PRO A 162 -0.01 20.90 -13.40
C PRO A 162 -0.06 22.32 -12.83
N ASN A 163 -0.21 22.44 -11.52
CA ASN A 163 -0.27 23.70 -10.80
C ASN A 163 1.12 24.11 -10.31
N ASN A 164 1.37 25.40 -10.24
CA ASN A 164 2.59 25.95 -9.67
C ASN A 164 2.43 26.47 -8.23
N ASN A 165 1.24 26.39 -7.67
CA ASN A 165 0.92 26.78 -6.29
C ASN A 165 -0.36 26.12 -5.81
N PHE A 166 -0.74 26.37 -4.55
CA PHE A 166 -1.98 25.93 -3.93
C PHE A 166 -3.00 27.07 -3.73
N ASP A 167 -2.97 28.12 -4.55
CA ASP A 167 -3.92 29.23 -4.46
C ASP A 167 -5.37 28.80 -4.74
N SER A 168 -5.51 27.71 -5.49
CA SER A 168 -6.76 26.99 -5.69
C SER A 168 -6.64 25.54 -5.23
N LYS A 169 -7.78 24.92 -4.99
CA LYS A 169 -7.81 23.47 -4.77
C LYS A 169 -7.27 22.74 -5.98
N ILE A 170 -6.48 21.73 -5.71
CA ILE A 170 -6.00 20.76 -6.69
C ILE A 170 -6.92 19.55 -6.60
N ASP A 171 -7.61 19.21 -7.71
CA ASP A 171 -8.44 18.03 -7.83
C ASP A 171 -7.84 17.14 -8.91
N GLU A 172 -7.21 16.05 -8.51
CA GLU A 172 -6.43 15.18 -9.41
C GLU A 172 -6.65 13.69 -9.12
N THR A 173 -6.38 12.87 -10.13
CA THR A 173 -6.25 11.42 -9.95
C THR A 173 -4.78 11.04 -9.91
N VAL A 174 -4.33 10.59 -8.75
CA VAL A 174 -2.94 10.25 -8.48
C VAL A 174 -2.78 8.74 -8.44
N VAL A 175 -1.87 8.20 -9.24
CA VAL A 175 -1.59 6.75 -9.28
C VAL A 175 -0.31 6.45 -8.51
N GLY A 176 -0.40 5.59 -7.50
CA GLY A 176 0.72 5.11 -6.73
C GLY A 176 0.62 3.61 -6.46
N VAL A 177 1.64 3.06 -5.84
CA VAL A 177 1.70 1.66 -5.45
C VAL A 177 1.13 1.50 -4.05
N LEU A 178 0.01 0.79 -3.92
CA LEU A 178 -0.54 0.37 -2.63
C LEU A 178 -0.08 -1.05 -2.31
N THR A 179 0.55 -1.22 -1.16
CA THR A 179 0.99 -2.51 -0.63
C THR A 179 0.11 -2.92 0.53
N ILE A 180 -0.57 -4.05 0.42
CA ILE A 180 -1.32 -4.72 1.50
C ILE A 180 -0.91 -6.18 1.50
N ARG A 181 -0.62 -6.77 2.66
CA ARG A 181 -0.17 -8.17 2.81
C ARG A 181 1.04 -8.52 1.91
N ASN A 182 1.97 -7.58 1.75
CA ASN A 182 3.14 -7.68 0.87
C ASN A 182 2.80 -7.86 -0.63
N ILE A 183 1.57 -7.56 -1.05
CA ILE A 183 1.17 -7.55 -2.45
C ILE A 183 1.02 -6.09 -2.89
N GLU A 184 1.70 -5.75 -3.97
CA GLU A 184 1.76 -4.42 -4.55
C GLU A 184 0.81 -4.29 -5.73
N VAL A 185 -0.02 -3.25 -5.72
CA VAL A 185 -0.96 -2.94 -6.80
C VAL A 185 -0.93 -1.45 -7.09
N ASN A 186 -0.91 -1.07 -8.38
CA ASN A 186 -1.06 0.33 -8.78
C ASN A 186 -2.52 0.76 -8.58
N ILE A 187 -2.75 1.70 -7.69
CA ILE A 187 -4.08 2.17 -7.31
C ILE A 187 -4.21 3.67 -7.60
N PRO A 188 -5.23 4.10 -8.37
CA PRO A 188 -5.58 5.50 -8.52
C PRO A 188 -6.35 6.00 -7.29
N PHE A 189 -5.94 7.13 -6.73
CA PHE A 189 -6.73 7.89 -5.77
C PHE A 189 -7.25 9.17 -6.43
N SER A 190 -8.55 9.42 -6.33
CA SER A 190 -9.08 10.75 -6.60
C SER A 190 -8.83 11.60 -5.37
N ILE A 191 -7.99 12.61 -5.49
CA ILE A 191 -7.58 13.49 -4.40
C ILE A 191 -8.06 14.91 -4.61
N THR A 192 -8.34 15.59 -3.51
CA THR A 192 -8.46 17.04 -3.41
C THR A 192 -7.43 17.52 -2.42
N ALA A 193 -6.58 18.49 -2.80
CA ALA A 193 -5.57 19.07 -1.94
C ALA A 193 -5.63 20.61 -1.97
N TYR A 194 -5.34 21.24 -0.83
CA TYR A 194 -5.19 22.70 -0.72
C TYR A 194 -4.25 23.03 0.42
N MET A 195 -3.64 24.23 0.36
CA MET A 195 -2.76 24.73 1.43
C MET A 195 -3.47 25.80 2.25
N GLN A 196 -3.29 25.75 3.56
CA GLN A 196 -3.72 26.78 4.50
C GLN A 196 -2.72 26.84 5.66
N ASP A 197 -2.22 28.03 5.95
CA ASP A 197 -1.27 28.28 7.05
C ASP A 197 -0.06 27.33 7.03
N ASP A 198 0.55 27.17 5.83
CA ASP A 198 1.68 26.26 5.55
C ASP A 198 1.38 24.75 5.76
N ASN A 199 0.14 24.38 6.04
CA ASN A 199 -0.30 23.00 6.11
C ASN A 199 -1.00 22.60 4.81
N ILE A 200 -0.75 21.38 4.33
CA ILE A 200 -1.44 20.82 3.17
C ILE A 200 -2.54 19.89 3.68
N PHE A 201 -3.77 20.20 3.32
CA PHE A 201 -4.94 19.37 3.59
C PHE A 201 -5.22 18.53 2.36
N ILE A 202 -5.31 17.20 2.55
CA ILE A 202 -5.49 16.22 1.49
C ILE A 202 -6.66 15.33 1.85
N SER A 203 -7.70 15.30 1.02
CA SER A 203 -8.72 14.27 1.09
C SER A 203 -8.67 13.40 -0.17
N GLY A 204 -8.90 12.12 -0.02
CA GLY A 204 -8.80 11.20 -1.14
C GLY A 204 -9.70 9.98 -0.97
N ILE A 205 -10.14 9.44 -2.11
CA ILE A 205 -10.94 8.22 -2.16
C ILE A 205 -10.51 7.33 -3.31
N THR A 206 -10.54 6.03 -3.06
CA THR A 206 -10.38 4.99 -4.08
C THR A 206 -11.24 3.78 -3.75
N GLU A 207 -11.32 2.86 -4.69
CA GLU A 207 -11.96 1.56 -4.52
C GLU A 207 -10.98 0.45 -4.89
N VAL A 208 -10.97 -0.63 -4.12
CA VAL A 208 -10.10 -1.79 -4.31
C VAL A 208 -10.89 -3.08 -4.25
N ASP A 209 -10.56 -4.04 -5.10
CA ASP A 209 -11.01 -5.41 -4.94
C ASP A 209 -10.05 -6.14 -4.00
N THR A 210 -10.58 -6.75 -2.94
CA THR A 210 -9.77 -7.45 -1.94
C THR A 210 -8.98 -8.62 -2.51
N THR A 211 -9.46 -9.20 -3.60
CA THR A 211 -8.79 -10.31 -4.29
C THR A 211 -7.45 -9.89 -4.92
N TRP A 212 -7.28 -8.61 -5.23
CA TRP A 212 -5.98 -8.08 -5.70
C TRP A 212 -4.89 -8.22 -4.64
N PHE A 213 -5.27 -8.26 -3.35
CA PHE A 213 -4.38 -8.41 -2.20
C PHE A 213 -4.42 -9.84 -1.59
N GLY A 214 -4.94 -10.81 -2.35
CA GLY A 214 -4.89 -12.22 -2.01
C GLY A 214 -5.86 -12.66 -0.90
N PHE A 215 -6.98 -11.95 -0.71
CA PHE A 215 -8.04 -12.40 0.18
C PHE A 215 -9.44 -12.08 -0.36
N ASP A 216 -10.39 -12.95 -0.06
CA ASP A 216 -11.78 -12.76 -0.41
C ASP A 216 -12.47 -11.79 0.55
N ALA A 217 -13.46 -11.04 0.05
CA ALA A 217 -14.28 -10.21 0.91
C ALA A 217 -15.01 -11.07 1.97
N PRO A 218 -15.12 -10.57 3.21
CA PRO A 218 -15.72 -11.33 4.31
C PRO A 218 -17.18 -11.73 4.05
N THR A 219 -17.49 -13.00 4.29
CA THR A 219 -18.86 -13.51 4.16
C THR A 219 -19.26 -14.36 5.35
N LYS A 220 -20.56 -14.46 5.63
CA LYS A 220 -21.15 -15.46 6.53
C LYS A 220 -22.36 -16.06 5.86
N PHE A 221 -22.24 -17.33 5.50
CA PHE A 221 -23.27 -18.07 4.80
C PHE A 221 -24.67 -17.84 5.40
N ASN A 222 -25.63 -17.53 4.54
CA ASN A 222 -27.03 -17.24 4.87
C ASN A 222 -27.26 -16.11 5.91
N ALA A 223 -26.30 -15.21 6.11
CA ALA A 223 -26.48 -14.10 7.04
C ALA A 223 -26.11 -12.74 6.41
N TRP A 224 -24.91 -12.63 5.88
CA TRP A 224 -24.40 -11.40 5.27
C TRP A 224 -23.15 -11.68 4.44
N GLU A 225 -22.87 -10.75 3.53
CA GLU A 225 -21.63 -10.69 2.77
C GLU A 225 -21.10 -9.24 2.67
N VAL A 226 -19.81 -9.10 2.54
CA VAL A 226 -19.16 -7.83 2.16
C VAL A 226 -18.96 -7.87 0.67
N LEU A 227 -19.38 -6.81 -0.01
CA LEU A 227 -19.27 -6.70 -1.46
C LEU A 227 -17.94 -6.04 -1.84
N ASN A 228 -17.36 -6.47 -2.94
CA ASN A 228 -16.31 -5.73 -3.63
C ASN A 228 -16.94 -4.77 -4.64
N PRO A 229 -16.30 -3.60 -4.93
CA PRO A 229 -15.08 -3.12 -4.32
C PRO A 229 -15.28 -2.56 -2.91
N ILE A 230 -14.20 -2.51 -2.13
CA ILE A 230 -14.12 -1.82 -0.85
C ILE A 230 -13.55 -0.41 -1.07
N GLY A 231 -14.23 0.62 -0.55
CA GLY A 231 -13.70 1.98 -0.56
C GLY A 231 -12.55 2.16 0.42
N ILE A 232 -11.58 2.98 0.05
CA ILE A 232 -10.55 3.52 0.96
C ILE A 232 -10.66 5.03 0.90
N GLU A 233 -10.81 5.65 2.07
CA GLU A 233 -10.92 7.10 2.22
C GLU A 233 -9.80 7.60 3.13
N ILE A 234 -9.19 8.71 2.75
CA ILE A 234 -8.14 9.38 3.51
C ILE A 234 -8.50 10.85 3.71
N ASP A 235 -8.21 11.34 4.91
CA ASP A 235 -8.20 12.77 5.24
C ASP A 235 -6.90 13.05 6.00
N PHE A 236 -5.97 13.72 5.34
CA PHE A 236 -4.63 13.98 5.87
C PHE A 236 -4.36 15.47 6.02
N VAL A 237 -3.61 15.80 7.05
CA VAL A 237 -2.95 17.09 7.23
C VAL A 237 -1.45 16.84 7.20
N ALA A 238 -0.77 17.39 6.22
CA ALA A 238 0.68 17.37 6.13
C ALA A 238 1.23 18.73 6.60
N GLU A 239 2.16 18.69 7.54
CA GLU A 239 2.80 19.87 8.13
C GLU A 239 4.24 19.96 7.64
N LYS A 240 4.70 21.18 7.35
CA LYS A 240 6.08 21.42 6.96
C LYS A 240 6.99 21.05 8.12
N SER A 241 7.98 20.17 7.86
CA SER A 241 8.95 19.78 8.87
C SER A 241 9.81 20.98 9.25
N SER A 242 9.80 21.35 10.53
CA SER A 242 10.70 22.35 11.06
C SER A 242 12.08 21.75 11.18
N GLY A 243 13.05 22.27 10.43
CA GLY A 243 14.46 21.93 10.54
C GLY A 243 15.07 22.38 11.86
#